data_88cd417cf2fcfdd9ff835c9068023fd1
#
_entry.id   88cd417cf2fcfdd9ff835c9068023fd1
#
_cell.length_a   1.000
_cell.length_b   1.000
_cell.length_c   1.000
_cell.angle_alpha   90.00
_cell.angle_beta   90.00
_cell.angle_gamma   90.00
#
_symmetry.space_group_name_H-M   'P 1'
#
loop_
_entity.id
_entity.type
_entity.pdbx_description
1 polymer ?
#
loop_
_entity_poly.entity_id
_entity_poly.type
_entity_poly.pdbx_seq_one_letter_code
_entity_poly.pdbx_strand_id
1 'polypeptide(L)'
;MIVGNDIKYIDFHCHCDLLPGFDNGSLKLAREVAAIAVTTTPLAWPKNVEESKRITGMIPALGMHPQLIGSRFNDHYSFSKYIQDASIVGEIGLDGSTAFKESLAAQETVLSEILELCAENSKTKVLSIHSLRAETKLIRLLQQKISANSLTPVMHWFTGSVTQASKLLDIGAKFSFNHKMIRTKRGQNLLAHIPKETVLIETDLPFTSKTFDSALHKTLLKETTVKIATHLNVHHEELSDSILQNSTELLATTFK
;
A
#
# COMPACT_ATOMS: atom_id res chain seq x y z
N MET A 1 -8.29 6.55 18.78
CA MET A 1 -8.76 6.66 17.37
C MET A 1 -7.53 6.94 16.53
N ILE A 2 -7.22 6.10 15.56
CA ILE A 2 -5.96 6.15 14.78
C ILE A 2 -6.02 7.28 13.75
N VAL A 3 -7.22 7.63 13.31
CA VAL A 3 -7.48 8.67 12.32
C VAL A 3 -8.41 9.69 12.93
N GLY A 4 -8.04 10.98 12.89
CA GLY A 4 -8.84 12.07 13.47
C GLY A 4 -10.19 12.24 12.76
N ASN A 5 -11.17 12.80 13.44
CA ASN A 5 -12.53 13.00 12.92
C ASN A 5 -12.63 13.87 11.65
N ASP A 6 -11.59 14.64 11.32
CA ASP A 6 -11.54 15.51 10.13
C ASP A 6 -11.05 14.80 8.87
N ILE A 7 -10.55 13.56 8.99
CA ILE A 7 -10.00 12.81 7.85
C ILE A 7 -11.14 12.37 6.92
N LYS A 8 -10.98 12.67 5.64
CA LYS A 8 -11.89 12.30 4.55
C LYS A 8 -11.26 11.32 3.57
N TYR A 9 -9.95 11.29 3.49
CA TYR A 9 -9.21 10.43 2.57
C TYR A 9 -8.06 9.74 3.30
N ILE A 10 -7.89 8.45 3.05
CA ILE A 10 -6.72 7.69 3.50
C ILE A 10 -5.98 7.19 2.26
N ASP A 11 -4.79 7.72 2.05
CA ASP A 11 -3.86 7.26 1.02
C ASP A 11 -3.20 5.96 1.47
N PHE A 12 -3.54 4.84 0.85
CA PHE A 12 -3.01 3.54 1.25
C PHE A 12 -1.60 3.24 0.74
N HIS A 13 -1.03 4.14 -0.09
CA HIS A 13 0.34 3.99 -0.57
C HIS A 13 0.95 5.32 -1.01
N CYS A 14 1.85 5.85 -0.19
CA CYS A 14 2.59 7.08 -0.46
C CYS A 14 4.01 6.97 0.08
N HIS A 15 5.01 7.28 -0.73
CA HIS A 15 6.42 7.35 -0.30
C HIS A 15 6.70 8.72 0.31
N CYS A 16 6.18 8.96 1.52
CA CYS A 16 6.35 10.24 2.20
C CYS A 16 7.83 10.61 2.43
N ASP A 17 8.68 9.60 2.66
CA ASP A 17 10.12 9.76 2.83
C ASP A 17 10.86 10.26 1.58
N LEU A 18 10.23 10.18 0.41
CA LEU A 18 10.76 10.69 -0.85
C LEU A 18 10.15 12.05 -1.25
N LEU A 19 9.22 12.59 -0.45
CA LEU A 19 8.56 13.86 -0.77
C LEU A 19 9.40 15.07 -0.35
N PRO A 20 9.31 16.18 -1.08
CA PRO A 20 9.93 17.44 -0.67
C PRO A 20 9.49 17.84 0.75
N GLY A 21 10.43 18.25 1.57
CA GLY A 21 10.17 18.69 2.93
C GLY A 21 10.24 17.59 3.99
N PHE A 22 10.30 16.31 3.62
CA PHE A 22 10.43 15.23 4.60
C PHE A 22 11.75 15.34 5.39
N ASP A 23 12.87 15.49 4.69
CA ASP A 23 14.20 15.53 5.33
C ASP A 23 14.43 16.70 6.28
N ASN A 24 13.79 17.83 6.02
CA ASN A 24 13.92 19.05 6.83
C ASN A 24 12.72 19.29 7.76
N GLY A 25 11.79 18.34 7.86
CA GLY A 25 10.62 18.41 8.74
C GLY A 25 9.54 19.42 8.30
N SER A 26 9.61 19.93 7.06
CA SER A 26 8.60 20.89 6.55
C SER A 26 7.43 20.22 5.82
N LEU A 27 7.49 18.90 5.58
CA LEU A 27 6.40 18.14 4.96
C LEU A 27 5.13 18.27 5.79
N LYS A 28 4.02 18.58 5.12
CA LYS A 28 2.68 18.59 5.73
C LYS A 28 1.70 17.89 4.80
N LEU A 29 0.85 17.05 5.36
CA LEU A 29 -0.32 16.52 4.68
C LEU A 29 -1.49 17.53 4.82
N ALA A 30 -2.45 17.46 3.91
CA ALA A 30 -3.69 18.22 4.08
C ALA A 30 -4.45 17.71 5.31
N ARG A 31 -5.12 18.59 6.05
CA ARG A 31 -5.84 18.26 7.29
C ARG A 31 -6.82 17.09 7.15
N GLU A 32 -7.41 16.93 5.95
CA GLU A 32 -8.39 15.88 5.67
C GLU A 32 -7.76 14.58 5.11
N VAL A 33 -6.42 14.48 5.07
CA VAL A 33 -5.69 13.33 4.49
C VAL A 33 -4.87 12.64 5.56
N ALA A 34 -5.02 11.33 5.65
CA ALA A 34 -4.02 10.46 6.25
C ALA A 34 -3.31 9.65 5.16
N ALA A 35 -2.06 9.26 5.37
CA ALA A 35 -1.27 8.51 4.40
C ALA A 35 -0.47 7.39 5.05
N ILE A 36 -0.55 6.19 4.47
CA ILE A 36 0.35 5.09 4.77
C ILE A 36 1.69 5.41 4.10
N ALA A 37 2.66 5.78 4.92
CA ALA A 37 4.00 6.16 4.49
C ALA A 37 4.84 4.90 4.32
N VAL A 38 4.78 4.30 3.13
CA VAL A 38 5.58 3.11 2.81
C VAL A 38 7.06 3.46 2.66
N THR A 39 7.94 2.51 3.00
CA THR A 39 9.38 2.64 2.78
C THR A 39 9.88 1.62 1.76
N THR A 40 10.96 1.95 1.05
CA THR A 40 11.58 1.05 0.07
C THR A 40 12.66 0.16 0.69
N THR A 41 13.15 0.53 1.86
CA THR A 41 14.16 -0.23 2.62
C THR A 41 13.88 -0.17 4.11
N PRO A 42 14.14 -1.24 4.89
CA PRO A 42 13.97 -1.21 6.34
C PRO A 42 14.88 -0.18 7.04
N LEU A 43 15.94 0.28 6.38
CA LEU A 43 16.82 1.32 6.92
C LEU A 43 16.15 2.69 7.02
N ALA A 44 15.11 2.95 6.22
CA ALA A 44 14.33 4.18 6.28
C ALA A 44 13.29 4.19 7.43
N TRP A 45 12.97 3.02 8.00
CA TRP A 45 11.95 2.86 9.03
C TRP A 45 12.11 3.75 10.26
N PRO A 46 13.31 3.83 10.92
CA PRO A 46 13.46 4.66 12.13
C PRO A 46 13.11 6.13 11.90
N LYS A 47 13.53 6.69 10.77
CA LYS A 47 13.22 8.08 10.41
C LYS A 47 11.73 8.24 10.07
N ASN A 48 11.14 7.29 9.37
CA ASN A 48 9.72 7.32 9.05
C ASN A 48 8.85 7.32 10.33
N VAL A 49 9.21 6.51 11.32
CA VAL A 49 8.56 6.50 12.64
C VAL A 49 8.76 7.82 13.39
N GLU A 50 9.94 8.42 13.34
CA GLU A 50 10.20 9.71 13.98
C GLU A 50 9.34 10.81 13.36
N GLU A 51 9.35 10.93 12.04
CA GLU A 51 8.60 11.96 11.33
C GLU A 51 7.07 11.76 11.43
N SER A 52 6.58 10.52 11.54
CA SER A 52 5.15 10.27 11.74
C SER A 52 4.59 10.86 13.04
N LYS A 53 5.45 11.12 14.03
CA LYS A 53 5.06 11.80 15.29
C LYS A 53 4.89 13.32 15.11
N ARG A 54 5.46 13.88 14.05
CA ARG A 54 5.46 15.32 13.73
C ARG A 54 4.48 15.65 12.61
N ILE A 55 4.32 14.76 11.64
CA ILE A 55 3.46 14.94 10.47
C ILE A 55 2.08 14.34 10.77
N THR A 56 1.12 15.20 11.08
CA THR A 56 -0.26 14.78 11.38
C THR A 56 -0.84 13.98 10.20
N GLY A 57 -1.41 12.82 10.48
CA GLY A 57 -2.00 11.92 9.48
C GLY A 57 -1.03 10.96 8.81
N MET A 58 0.28 11.06 9.06
CA MET A 58 1.26 10.11 8.54
C MET A 58 1.30 8.83 9.39
N ILE A 59 1.15 7.68 8.75
CA ILE A 59 1.17 6.34 9.36
C ILE A 59 2.34 5.56 8.76
N PRO A 60 3.39 5.21 9.53
CA PRO A 60 4.58 4.59 8.97
C PRO A 60 4.36 3.13 8.60
N ALA A 61 4.97 2.67 7.51
CA ALA A 61 5.01 1.28 7.09
C ALA A 61 6.45 0.81 6.84
N LEU A 62 6.75 -0.41 7.29
CA LEU A 62 8.08 -1.04 7.18
C LEU A 62 8.17 -1.79 5.86
N GLY A 63 9.07 -1.37 4.95
CA GLY A 63 9.19 -1.94 3.62
C GLY A 63 10.55 -2.51 3.26
N MET A 64 10.54 -3.37 2.26
CA MET A 64 11.68 -3.82 1.49
C MET A 64 11.23 -4.01 0.04
N HIS A 65 11.44 -2.98 -0.77
CA HIS A 65 10.96 -2.93 -2.15
C HIS A 65 11.67 -3.97 -3.03
N PRO A 66 10.96 -4.78 -3.84
CA PRO A 66 11.56 -5.87 -4.61
C PRO A 66 12.67 -5.40 -5.57
N GLN A 67 12.59 -4.20 -6.11
CA GLN A 67 13.61 -3.66 -7.01
C GLN A 67 14.97 -3.43 -6.33
N LEU A 68 15.03 -3.31 -5.00
CA LEU A 68 16.26 -3.10 -4.25
C LEU A 68 16.95 -4.39 -3.84
N ILE A 69 16.28 -5.54 -3.94
CA ILE A 69 16.80 -6.83 -3.44
C ILE A 69 18.07 -7.26 -4.16
N GLY A 70 18.22 -6.96 -5.45
CA GLY A 70 19.46 -7.27 -6.19
C GLY A 70 20.68 -6.46 -5.73
N SER A 71 20.52 -5.21 -5.33
CA SER A 71 21.60 -4.30 -4.93
C SER A 71 21.76 -4.14 -3.42
N ARG A 72 20.68 -4.38 -2.65
CA ARG A 72 20.61 -4.21 -1.20
C ARG A 72 20.12 -5.48 -0.50
N PHE A 73 20.50 -6.63 -1.00
CA PHE A 73 20.04 -7.91 -0.48
C PHE A 73 20.17 -8.05 1.04
N ASN A 74 21.27 -7.57 1.60
CA ASN A 74 21.54 -7.67 3.04
C ASN A 74 20.67 -6.74 3.90
N ASP A 75 20.01 -5.74 3.33
CA ASP A 75 19.18 -4.82 4.11
C ASP A 75 17.95 -5.55 4.73
N HIS A 76 17.49 -6.66 4.11
CA HIS A 76 16.37 -7.42 4.62
C HIS A 76 16.61 -8.02 6.02
N TYR A 77 17.86 -8.30 6.39
CA TYR A 77 18.20 -8.75 7.76
C TYR A 77 17.81 -7.71 8.82
N SER A 78 17.78 -6.43 8.46
CA SER A 78 17.30 -5.38 9.36
C SER A 78 15.80 -5.42 9.59
N PHE A 79 15.05 -6.16 8.74
CA PHE A 79 13.59 -6.25 8.84
C PHE A 79 13.14 -6.89 10.14
N SER A 80 13.78 -7.98 10.56
CA SER A 80 13.47 -8.70 11.81
C SER A 80 13.61 -7.81 13.04
N LYS A 81 14.50 -6.82 13.01
CA LYS A 81 14.70 -5.85 14.10
C LYS A 81 13.49 -4.96 14.34
N TYR A 82 12.73 -4.62 13.29
CA TYR A 82 11.67 -3.61 13.35
C TYR A 82 10.27 -4.19 13.23
N ILE A 83 10.13 -5.45 12.79
CA ILE A 83 8.81 -6.05 12.48
C ILE A 83 7.87 -6.10 13.69
N GLN A 84 8.42 -6.19 14.91
CA GLN A 84 7.62 -6.22 16.13
C GLN A 84 6.88 -4.90 16.39
N ASP A 85 7.44 -3.78 15.95
CA ASP A 85 6.88 -2.44 16.11
C ASP A 85 6.05 -2.00 14.90
N ALA A 86 6.18 -2.69 13.75
CA ALA A 86 5.48 -2.34 12.53
C ALA A 86 4.09 -2.99 12.49
N SER A 87 3.04 -2.18 12.51
CA SER A 87 1.66 -2.61 12.30
C SER A 87 1.30 -2.70 10.81
N ILE A 88 1.93 -1.88 9.97
CA ILE A 88 1.80 -1.91 8.51
C ILE A 88 3.15 -2.24 7.90
N VAL A 89 3.14 -3.16 6.94
CA VAL A 89 4.33 -3.63 6.23
C VAL A 89 4.19 -3.28 4.76
N GLY A 90 5.13 -2.52 4.24
CA GLY A 90 5.12 -2.06 2.84
C GLY A 90 6.12 -0.93 2.59
N GLU A 91 6.61 -0.86 1.38
CA GLU A 91 6.28 -1.65 0.22
C GLU A 91 7.10 -2.94 0.19
N ILE A 92 6.43 -4.06 -0.03
CA ILE A 92 7.04 -5.39 -0.24
C ILE A 92 6.43 -6.01 -1.51
N GLY A 93 6.99 -7.08 -2.04
CA GLY A 93 6.36 -7.76 -3.17
C GLY A 93 7.33 -8.33 -4.18
N LEU A 94 6.87 -8.44 -5.45
CA LEU A 94 7.65 -8.99 -6.56
C LEU A 94 7.59 -8.08 -7.79
N ASP A 95 8.76 -7.88 -8.43
CA ASP A 95 8.90 -7.19 -9.72
C ASP A 95 9.61 -8.07 -10.74
N GLY A 96 8.85 -8.63 -11.70
CA GLY A 96 9.36 -9.43 -12.82
C GLY A 96 9.55 -8.62 -14.10
N SER A 97 9.63 -7.28 -14.02
CA SER A 97 9.93 -6.44 -15.17
C SER A 97 11.33 -6.74 -15.71
N THR A 98 11.59 -6.34 -16.95
CA THR A 98 12.85 -6.67 -17.64
C THR A 98 14.08 -6.21 -16.87
N ALA A 99 13.99 -5.10 -16.14
CA ALA A 99 15.08 -4.56 -15.36
C ALA A 99 15.39 -5.37 -14.09
N PHE A 100 14.41 -6.10 -13.54
CA PHE A 100 14.53 -6.77 -12.24
C PHE A 100 14.29 -8.29 -12.26
N LYS A 101 13.98 -8.86 -13.43
CA LYS A 101 13.70 -10.30 -13.59
C LYS A 101 14.86 -11.22 -13.14
N GLU A 102 16.09 -10.75 -13.23
CA GLU A 102 17.27 -11.53 -12.82
C GLU A 102 17.32 -11.73 -11.28
N SER A 103 16.79 -10.80 -10.51
CA SER A 103 16.70 -10.92 -9.05
C SER A 103 15.40 -11.59 -8.56
N LEU A 104 14.50 -12.03 -9.46
CA LEU A 104 13.16 -12.50 -9.10
C LEU A 104 13.19 -13.66 -8.11
N ALA A 105 14.13 -14.60 -8.24
CA ALA A 105 14.27 -15.71 -7.29
C ALA A 105 14.67 -15.23 -5.89
N ALA A 106 15.58 -14.27 -5.81
CA ALA A 106 15.96 -13.64 -4.53
C ALA A 106 14.80 -12.83 -3.94
N GLN A 107 14.01 -12.15 -4.79
CA GLN A 107 12.81 -11.45 -4.35
C GLN A 107 11.78 -12.43 -3.74
N GLU A 108 11.55 -13.59 -4.36
CA GLU A 108 10.65 -14.63 -3.83
C GLU A 108 11.13 -15.12 -2.45
N THR A 109 12.44 -15.35 -2.29
CA THR A 109 13.03 -15.76 -1.01
C THR A 109 12.81 -14.72 0.07
N VAL A 110 13.20 -13.46 -0.19
CA VAL A 110 13.06 -12.36 0.78
C VAL A 110 11.59 -12.11 1.13
N LEU A 111 10.69 -12.13 0.15
CA LEU A 111 9.26 -11.97 0.42
C LEU A 111 8.71 -13.11 1.28
N SER A 112 9.14 -14.37 1.04
CA SER A 112 8.75 -15.51 1.88
C SER A 112 9.18 -15.32 3.34
N GLU A 113 10.43 -14.90 3.57
CA GLU A 113 10.95 -14.63 4.91
C GLU A 113 10.21 -13.48 5.60
N ILE A 114 9.92 -12.39 4.88
CA ILE A 114 9.13 -11.28 5.40
C ILE A 114 7.72 -11.72 5.82
N LEU A 115 7.05 -12.53 4.99
CA LEU A 115 5.71 -13.04 5.30
C LEU A 115 5.72 -13.97 6.51
N GLU A 116 6.76 -14.80 6.68
CA GLU A 116 6.96 -15.65 7.86
C GLU A 116 7.12 -14.80 9.12
N LEU A 117 8.02 -13.81 9.10
CA LEU A 117 8.21 -12.86 10.20
C LEU A 117 6.93 -12.10 10.56
N CYS A 118 6.11 -11.75 9.57
CA CYS A 118 4.82 -11.12 9.79
C CYS A 118 3.82 -12.09 10.47
N ALA A 119 3.80 -13.36 10.06
CA ALA A 119 2.89 -14.37 10.58
C ALA A 119 3.26 -14.82 12.01
N GLU A 120 4.53 -14.84 12.36
CA GLU A 120 5.03 -15.16 13.71
C GLU A 120 4.64 -14.09 14.73
N ASN A 121 4.36 -12.89 14.29
CA ASN A 121 3.91 -11.81 15.16
C ASN A 121 2.43 -12.00 15.52
N SER A 122 2.09 -11.91 16.80
CA SER A 122 0.71 -12.07 17.28
C SER A 122 -0.25 -10.95 16.88
N LYS A 123 0.26 -9.84 16.32
CA LYS A 123 -0.52 -8.69 15.87
C LYS A 123 -0.97 -8.86 14.43
N THR A 124 -2.21 -8.50 14.14
CA THR A 124 -2.69 -8.37 12.76
C THR A 124 -1.88 -7.31 12.01
N LYS A 125 -1.47 -7.61 10.79
CA LYS A 125 -0.72 -6.68 9.95
C LYS A 125 -1.40 -6.45 8.61
N VAL A 126 -1.32 -5.21 8.13
CA VAL A 126 -1.67 -4.83 6.77
C VAL A 126 -0.40 -4.83 5.92
N LEU A 127 -0.48 -5.45 4.75
CA LEU A 127 0.65 -5.59 3.84
C LEU A 127 0.39 -4.76 2.58
N SER A 128 1.16 -3.70 2.30
CA SER A 128 1.11 -2.99 1.02
C SER A 128 2.05 -3.66 0.01
N ILE A 129 1.46 -4.26 -1.05
CA ILE A 129 2.13 -5.24 -1.90
C ILE A 129 2.27 -4.74 -3.34
N HIS A 130 3.52 -4.62 -3.77
CA HIS A 130 3.92 -4.42 -5.16
C HIS A 130 3.79 -5.71 -5.98
N SER A 131 3.23 -5.59 -7.19
CA SER A 131 3.19 -6.70 -8.14
C SER A 131 3.31 -6.19 -9.57
N LEU A 132 4.39 -6.54 -10.23
CA LEU A 132 4.59 -6.17 -11.63
C LEU A 132 5.19 -7.35 -12.40
N ARG A 133 4.43 -7.88 -13.38
CA ARG A 133 4.85 -9.03 -14.22
C ARG A 133 5.27 -10.28 -13.44
N ALA A 134 4.85 -10.40 -12.19
CA ALA A 134 5.13 -11.53 -11.30
C ALA A 134 3.88 -11.99 -10.53
N GLU A 135 2.68 -11.55 -10.94
CA GLU A 135 1.42 -11.73 -10.22
C GLU A 135 1.13 -13.20 -9.91
N THR A 136 1.39 -14.12 -10.87
CA THR A 136 1.12 -15.54 -10.66
C THR A 136 2.01 -16.16 -9.58
N LYS A 137 3.29 -15.77 -9.53
CA LYS A 137 4.22 -16.21 -8.49
C LYS A 137 3.85 -15.62 -7.13
N LEU A 138 3.54 -14.33 -7.11
CA LEU A 138 3.10 -13.62 -5.92
C LEU A 138 1.85 -14.25 -5.32
N ILE A 139 0.80 -14.49 -6.13
CA ILE A 139 -0.45 -15.11 -5.69
C ILE A 139 -0.18 -16.48 -5.04
N ARG A 140 0.63 -17.31 -5.68
CA ARG A 140 0.98 -18.63 -5.13
C ARG A 140 1.67 -18.50 -3.76
N LEU A 141 2.60 -17.57 -3.63
CA LEU A 141 3.31 -17.34 -2.37
C LEU A 141 2.36 -16.83 -1.27
N LEU A 142 1.51 -15.86 -1.59
CA LEU A 142 0.52 -15.34 -0.65
C LEU A 142 -0.47 -16.42 -0.20
N GLN A 143 -0.99 -17.26 -1.14
CA GLN A 143 -1.87 -18.36 -0.79
C GLN A 143 -1.23 -19.40 0.13
N GLN A 144 0.08 -19.59 0.05
CA GLN A 144 0.82 -20.51 0.92
C GLN A 144 1.11 -19.94 2.30
N LYS A 145 1.32 -18.61 2.40
CA LYS A 145 1.84 -17.96 3.61
C LYS A 145 0.80 -17.18 4.40
N ILE A 146 -0.27 -16.71 3.77
CA ILE A 146 -1.33 -15.98 4.46
C ILE A 146 -2.31 -16.99 5.04
N SER A 147 -2.25 -17.17 6.34
CA SER A 147 -3.30 -17.83 7.10
C SER A 147 -4.42 -16.83 7.42
N ALA A 148 -5.67 -17.28 7.35
CA ALA A 148 -6.89 -16.47 7.19
C ALA A 148 -7.14 -15.30 8.16
N ASN A 149 -6.34 -15.05 9.21
CA ASN A 149 -6.73 -14.10 10.26
C ASN A 149 -5.68 -13.11 10.76
N SER A 150 -4.44 -13.14 10.26
CA SER A 150 -3.38 -12.27 10.80
C SER A 150 -2.76 -11.29 9.82
N LEU A 151 -2.87 -11.55 8.52
CA LEU A 151 -2.26 -10.74 7.48
C LEU A 151 -3.31 -10.34 6.44
N THR A 152 -3.46 -9.03 6.20
CA THR A 152 -4.35 -8.54 5.13
C THR A 152 -3.53 -7.93 4.00
N PRO A 153 -3.44 -8.57 2.84
CA PRO A 153 -2.76 -8.00 1.69
C PRO A 153 -3.58 -6.87 1.07
N VAL A 154 -2.93 -5.74 0.82
CA VAL A 154 -3.43 -4.63 0.01
C VAL A 154 -2.60 -4.59 -1.26
N MET A 155 -3.22 -4.93 -2.38
CA MET A 155 -2.57 -4.91 -3.69
C MET A 155 -2.46 -3.47 -4.17
N HIS A 156 -1.25 -2.91 -4.06
CA HIS A 156 -0.90 -1.60 -4.55
C HIS A 156 -0.84 -1.61 -6.07
N TRP A 157 -1.48 -0.63 -6.72
CA TRP A 157 -1.48 -0.42 -8.18
C TRP A 157 -1.51 -1.73 -8.99
N PHE A 158 -2.42 -2.62 -8.66
CA PHE A 158 -2.47 -3.94 -9.26
C PHE A 158 -2.76 -3.89 -10.76
N THR A 159 -1.90 -4.54 -11.57
CA THR A 159 -2.01 -4.58 -13.02
C THR A 159 -2.26 -5.99 -13.58
N GLY A 160 -2.56 -6.95 -12.73
CA GLY A 160 -2.91 -8.31 -13.13
C GLY A 160 -4.29 -8.43 -13.80
N SER A 161 -4.67 -9.64 -14.14
CA SER A 161 -5.99 -9.95 -14.72
C SER A 161 -7.08 -10.02 -13.64
N VAL A 162 -8.35 -9.96 -14.08
CA VAL A 162 -9.52 -10.19 -13.20
C VAL A 162 -9.46 -11.58 -12.55
N THR A 163 -9.06 -12.62 -13.28
CA THR A 163 -8.90 -13.96 -12.72
C THR A 163 -7.84 -14.02 -11.62
N GLN A 164 -6.76 -13.26 -11.77
CA GLN A 164 -5.73 -13.14 -10.73
C GLN A 164 -6.25 -12.35 -9.52
N ALA A 165 -7.03 -11.30 -9.76
CA ALA A 165 -7.68 -10.54 -8.69
C ALA A 165 -8.66 -11.40 -7.89
N SER A 166 -9.47 -12.25 -8.56
CA SER A 166 -10.38 -13.20 -7.87
C SER A 166 -9.63 -14.11 -6.90
N LYS A 167 -8.48 -14.67 -7.33
CA LYS A 167 -7.64 -15.50 -6.44
C LYS A 167 -7.06 -14.74 -5.24
N LEU A 168 -6.83 -13.44 -5.39
CA LEU A 168 -6.39 -12.58 -4.29
C LEU A 168 -7.55 -12.26 -3.35
N LEU A 169 -8.77 -12.04 -3.89
CA LEU A 169 -9.98 -11.87 -3.08
C LEU A 169 -10.28 -13.11 -2.23
N ASP A 170 -10.04 -14.31 -2.76
CA ASP A 170 -10.22 -15.58 -2.02
C ASP A 170 -9.36 -15.68 -0.74
N ILE A 171 -8.27 -14.91 -0.67
CA ILE A 171 -7.39 -14.81 0.51
C ILE A 171 -7.58 -13.49 1.28
N GLY A 172 -8.66 -12.77 1.04
CA GLY A 172 -9.02 -11.54 1.76
C GLY A 172 -8.29 -10.29 1.32
N ALA A 173 -7.69 -10.27 0.12
CA ALA A 173 -6.98 -9.10 -0.37
C ALA A 173 -7.90 -7.90 -0.58
N LYS A 174 -7.36 -6.71 -0.34
CA LYS A 174 -7.90 -5.41 -0.73
C LYS A 174 -7.11 -4.85 -1.92
N PHE A 175 -7.67 -3.85 -2.61
CA PHE A 175 -7.03 -3.26 -3.78
C PHE A 175 -7.04 -1.74 -3.67
N SER A 176 -5.86 -1.12 -3.73
CA SER A 176 -5.76 0.33 -3.76
C SER A 176 -5.59 0.85 -5.19
N PHE A 177 -6.40 1.85 -5.52
CA PHE A 177 -6.49 2.43 -6.84
C PHE A 177 -5.97 3.86 -6.84
N ASN A 178 -5.12 4.19 -7.83
CA ASN A 178 -4.67 5.55 -8.06
C ASN A 178 -5.28 6.16 -9.33
N HIS A 179 -5.11 7.48 -9.47
CA HIS A 179 -5.64 8.26 -10.59
C HIS A 179 -5.13 7.82 -11.96
N LYS A 180 -3.91 7.22 -12.06
CA LYS A 180 -3.38 6.69 -13.32
C LYS A 180 -4.01 5.36 -13.68
N MET A 181 -4.19 4.48 -12.69
CA MET A 181 -4.79 3.16 -12.87
C MET A 181 -6.22 3.27 -13.44
N ILE A 182 -7.04 4.15 -12.88
CA ILE A 182 -8.44 4.35 -13.30
C ILE A 182 -8.59 4.94 -14.70
N ARG A 183 -7.56 5.58 -15.26
CA ARG A 183 -7.57 6.07 -16.65
C ARG A 183 -7.40 4.96 -17.68
N THR A 184 -6.97 3.77 -17.27
CA THR A 184 -6.73 2.64 -18.19
C THR A 184 -7.95 1.72 -18.26
N LYS A 185 -8.21 1.14 -19.45
CA LYS A 185 -9.26 0.13 -19.60
C LYS A 185 -9.04 -1.07 -18.67
N ARG A 186 -7.78 -1.45 -18.42
CA ARG A 186 -7.44 -2.54 -17.51
C ARG A 186 -7.86 -2.22 -16.07
N GLY A 187 -7.53 -1.03 -15.57
CA GLY A 187 -7.92 -0.59 -14.23
C GLY A 187 -9.44 -0.48 -14.09
N GLN A 188 -10.14 0.02 -15.12
CA GLN A 188 -11.59 0.10 -15.16
C GLN A 188 -12.23 -1.29 -15.13
N ASN A 189 -11.73 -2.23 -15.96
CA ASN A 189 -12.21 -3.62 -15.94
C ASN A 189 -11.97 -4.30 -14.59
N LEU A 190 -10.82 -4.08 -13.99
CA LEU A 190 -10.51 -4.60 -12.67
C LEU A 190 -11.50 -4.07 -11.64
N LEU A 191 -11.69 -2.76 -11.59
CA LEU A 191 -12.62 -2.10 -10.67
C LEU A 191 -14.05 -2.62 -10.79
N ALA A 192 -14.54 -2.88 -12.01
CA ALA A 192 -15.87 -3.43 -12.26
C ALA A 192 -16.08 -4.86 -11.69
N HIS A 193 -15.01 -5.57 -11.38
CA HIS A 193 -15.06 -6.95 -10.86
C HIS A 193 -14.66 -7.05 -9.37
N ILE A 194 -14.15 -5.99 -8.78
CA ILE A 194 -13.75 -5.98 -7.38
C ILE A 194 -14.92 -5.53 -6.51
N PRO A 195 -15.26 -6.28 -5.43
CA PRO A 195 -16.28 -5.88 -4.48
C PRO A 195 -15.95 -4.51 -3.87
N LYS A 196 -16.92 -3.60 -3.79
CA LYS A 196 -16.71 -2.22 -3.32
C LYS A 196 -16.11 -2.13 -1.92
N GLU A 197 -16.42 -3.08 -1.06
CA GLU A 197 -15.89 -3.22 0.30
C GLU A 197 -14.42 -3.62 0.36
N THR A 198 -13.80 -3.93 -0.79
CA THR A 198 -12.38 -4.22 -0.90
C THR A 198 -11.60 -3.10 -1.59
N VAL A 199 -12.30 -2.04 -2.04
CA VAL A 199 -11.70 -0.89 -2.74
C VAL A 199 -11.13 0.10 -1.74
N LEU A 200 -9.87 0.46 -1.95
CA LEU A 200 -9.11 1.52 -1.27
C LEU A 200 -8.58 2.49 -2.33
N ILE A 201 -8.05 3.62 -1.90
CA ILE A 201 -7.41 4.60 -2.79
C ILE A 201 -5.98 4.88 -2.35
N GLU A 202 -5.16 5.30 -3.31
CA GLU A 202 -3.77 5.64 -3.11
C GLU A 202 -3.31 6.74 -4.07
N THR A 203 -2.14 7.31 -3.82
CA THR A 203 -1.50 8.20 -4.79
C THR A 203 -0.25 7.63 -5.42
N ASP A 204 0.52 6.86 -4.70
CA ASP A 204 1.87 6.43 -5.07
C ASP A 204 2.78 7.64 -5.42
N LEU A 205 2.66 8.72 -4.64
CA LEU A 205 3.55 9.87 -4.76
C LEU A 205 4.95 9.53 -4.20
N PRO A 206 6.02 10.02 -4.83
CA PRO A 206 6.09 10.94 -5.96
C PRO A 206 6.04 10.28 -7.35
N PHE A 207 5.91 8.96 -7.48
CA PHE A 207 6.01 8.25 -8.77
C PHE A 207 4.87 8.56 -9.75
N THR A 208 3.75 9.06 -9.26
CA THR A 208 2.59 9.45 -10.07
C THR A 208 2.56 10.94 -10.43
N SER A 209 3.35 11.79 -9.76
CA SER A 209 3.46 13.22 -10.07
C SER A 209 4.89 13.71 -9.84
N LYS A 210 5.35 14.64 -10.68
CA LYS A 210 6.68 15.27 -10.55
C LYS A 210 6.73 16.37 -9.48
N THR A 211 5.57 16.83 -9.03
CA THR A 211 5.44 17.89 -8.01
C THR A 211 4.63 17.38 -6.86
N PHE A 212 4.89 17.92 -5.69
CA PHE A 212 4.13 17.64 -4.47
C PHE A 212 3.82 18.96 -3.75
N ASP A 213 2.56 19.10 -3.39
CA ASP A 213 2.08 19.92 -2.28
C ASP A 213 0.85 19.25 -1.65
N SER A 214 0.47 19.66 -0.46
CA SER A 214 -0.63 19.04 0.28
C SER A 214 -2.01 19.19 -0.41
N ALA A 215 -2.20 20.25 -1.20
CA ALA A 215 -3.43 20.47 -1.95
C ALA A 215 -3.52 19.51 -3.16
N LEU A 216 -2.40 19.34 -3.88
CA LEU A 216 -2.30 18.35 -4.97
C LEU A 216 -2.54 16.93 -4.45
N HIS A 217 -1.93 16.55 -3.33
CA HIS A 217 -2.12 15.24 -2.71
C HIS A 217 -3.61 14.94 -2.48
N LYS A 218 -4.30 15.83 -1.78
CA LYS A 218 -5.75 15.73 -1.55
C LYS A 218 -6.54 15.70 -2.86
N THR A 219 -6.16 16.54 -3.84
CA THR A 219 -6.84 16.60 -5.14
C THR A 219 -6.76 15.28 -5.89
N LEU A 220 -5.59 14.63 -5.91
CA LEU A 220 -5.40 13.33 -6.56
C LEU A 220 -6.29 12.24 -5.95
N LEU A 221 -6.40 12.18 -4.61
CA LEU A 221 -7.27 11.23 -3.92
C LEU A 221 -8.76 11.50 -4.24
N LYS A 222 -9.17 12.77 -4.17
CA LYS A 222 -10.54 13.17 -4.52
C LYS A 222 -10.87 12.83 -5.97
N GLU A 223 -10.00 13.17 -6.92
CA GLU A 223 -10.20 12.84 -8.33
C GLU A 223 -10.29 11.33 -8.58
N THR A 224 -9.47 10.55 -7.87
CA THR A 224 -9.52 9.09 -7.96
C THR A 224 -10.90 8.59 -7.51
N THR A 225 -11.39 9.04 -6.37
CA THR A 225 -12.72 8.68 -5.85
C THR A 225 -13.84 9.07 -6.81
N VAL A 226 -13.80 10.30 -7.35
CA VAL A 226 -14.80 10.78 -8.32
C VAL A 226 -14.80 9.92 -9.59
N LYS A 227 -13.64 9.56 -10.11
CA LYS A 227 -13.53 8.70 -11.31
C LYS A 227 -14.00 7.28 -11.06
N ILE A 228 -13.73 6.72 -9.87
CA ILE A 228 -14.26 5.42 -9.46
C ILE A 228 -15.79 5.48 -9.41
N ALA A 229 -16.38 6.51 -8.76
CA ALA A 229 -17.81 6.70 -8.66
C ALA A 229 -18.48 6.82 -10.04
N THR A 230 -17.90 7.62 -10.92
CA THR A 230 -18.35 7.79 -12.31
C THR A 230 -18.35 6.45 -13.06
N HIS A 231 -17.28 5.66 -12.92
CA HIS A 231 -17.16 4.37 -13.61
C HIS A 231 -18.15 3.32 -13.08
N LEU A 232 -18.40 3.32 -11.78
CA LEU A 232 -19.36 2.43 -11.13
C LEU A 232 -20.82 2.92 -11.21
N ASN A 233 -21.03 4.13 -11.73
CA ASN A 233 -22.34 4.79 -11.79
C ASN A 233 -23.02 4.91 -10.42
N VAL A 234 -22.26 5.35 -9.42
CA VAL A 234 -22.72 5.59 -8.05
C VAL A 234 -22.46 7.03 -7.63
N HIS A 235 -23.15 7.49 -6.58
CA HIS A 235 -22.93 8.83 -6.06
C HIS A 235 -21.55 8.94 -5.41
N HIS A 236 -20.79 10.02 -5.72
CA HIS A 236 -19.39 10.11 -5.31
C HIS A 236 -19.20 10.30 -3.80
N GLU A 237 -20.14 10.94 -3.11
CA GLU A 237 -20.08 11.12 -1.65
C GLU A 237 -20.29 9.78 -0.95
N GLU A 238 -21.30 9.01 -1.34
CA GLU A 238 -21.54 7.66 -0.81
C GLU A 238 -20.34 6.73 -1.02
N LEU A 239 -19.72 6.80 -2.19
CA LEU A 239 -18.52 6.02 -2.44
C LEU A 239 -17.33 6.51 -1.60
N SER A 240 -17.16 7.83 -1.45
CA SER A 240 -16.10 8.40 -0.61
C SER A 240 -16.22 7.91 0.83
N ASP A 241 -17.44 7.94 1.39
CA ASP A 241 -17.72 7.45 2.74
C ASP A 241 -17.47 5.94 2.85
N SER A 242 -17.87 5.17 1.84
CA SER A 242 -17.62 3.72 1.80
C SER A 242 -16.12 3.40 1.75
N ILE A 243 -15.33 4.10 0.92
CA ILE A 243 -13.87 3.90 0.85
C ILE A 243 -13.20 4.33 2.16
N LEU A 244 -13.63 5.43 2.78
CA LEU A 244 -13.13 5.85 4.08
C LEU A 244 -13.45 4.81 5.15
N GLN A 245 -14.67 4.27 5.14
CA GLN A 245 -15.07 3.19 6.04
C GLN A 245 -14.20 1.94 5.84
N ASN A 246 -14.03 1.44 4.60
CA ASN A 246 -13.15 0.30 4.29
C ASN A 246 -11.74 0.51 4.85
N SER A 247 -11.22 1.72 4.67
CA SER A 247 -9.88 2.12 5.10
C SER A 247 -9.76 2.15 6.63
N THR A 248 -10.72 2.75 7.32
CA THR A 248 -10.73 2.87 8.78
C THR A 248 -10.95 1.53 9.47
N GLU A 249 -11.84 0.69 8.94
CA GLU A 249 -12.07 -0.67 9.44
C GLU A 249 -10.80 -1.52 9.33
N LEU A 250 -10.13 -1.47 8.16
CA LEU A 250 -8.88 -2.19 7.96
C LEU A 250 -7.79 -1.74 8.95
N LEU A 251 -7.61 -0.43 9.13
CA LEU A 251 -6.64 0.10 10.10
C LEU A 251 -7.03 -0.24 11.54
N ALA A 252 -8.31 -0.25 11.88
CA ALA A 252 -8.77 -0.59 13.23
C ALA A 252 -8.45 -2.03 13.64
N THR A 253 -8.35 -2.97 12.69
CA THR A 253 -7.93 -4.36 12.98
C THR A 253 -6.45 -4.46 13.34
N THR A 254 -5.66 -3.53 12.87
CA THR A 254 -4.19 -3.54 12.93
C THR A 254 -3.63 -2.91 14.20
N PHE A 255 -4.38 -1.98 14.80
CA PHE A 255 -3.94 -1.21 15.97
C PHE A 255 -4.72 -1.53 17.26
N LYS A 256 -5.26 -2.74 17.34
CA LYS A 256 -5.93 -3.24 18.55
C LYS A 256 -4.95 -3.74 19.63
#